data_253b31289a9386832c1493b115bca64f
#
_entry.id   253b31289a9386832c1493b115bca64f
#
_cell.length_a   1.000
_cell.length_b   1.000
_cell.length_c   1.000
_cell.angle_alpha   90.00
_cell.angle_beta   90.00
_cell.angle_gamma   90.00
#
_symmetry.space_group_name_H-M   'P 1'
#
loop_
_entity.id
_entity.type
_entity.pdbx_description
1 polymer ?
#
loop_
_entity_poly.entity_id
_entity_poly.type
_entity_poly.pdbx_seq_one_letter_code
_entity_poly.pdbx_strand_id
1 'polypeptide(L)'
;MIKPTAIYETSDFAVVNKPAGLLTHHTHFWAAGERRHSGEFEPSLTDWILEKYPETKIVGDLPESRPGIVHRLDKDTSGAMIVARTRGAFVYFKKLFKEQK
;
A
#
# COMPACT_ATOMS: atom_id res chain seq x y z
N MET A 1 -4.36 19.09 2.46
CA MET A 1 -4.04 17.91 1.67
C MET A 1 -3.94 16.68 2.56
N ILE A 2 -4.56 15.60 2.13
CA ILE A 2 -4.60 14.36 2.92
C ILE A 2 -3.34 13.57 2.69
N LYS A 3 -2.62 13.26 3.77
CA LYS A 3 -1.38 12.49 3.65
C LYS A 3 -1.35 11.38 4.69
N PRO A 4 -0.84 10.20 4.30
CA PRO A 4 -0.60 9.16 5.29
C PRO A 4 0.57 9.53 6.18
N THR A 5 0.64 8.88 7.32
CA THR A 5 1.77 9.04 8.23
C THR A 5 2.23 7.68 8.71
N ALA A 6 3.51 7.56 8.99
CA ALA A 6 4.06 6.34 9.56
C ALA A 6 3.90 6.43 11.08
N ILE A 7 3.27 5.41 11.66
CA ILE A 7 3.07 5.33 13.11
C ILE A 7 4.23 4.59 13.75
N TYR A 8 4.71 3.56 13.08
CA TYR A 8 5.76 2.70 13.63
C TYR A 8 6.51 2.07 12.47
N GLU A 9 7.81 1.99 12.55
CA GLU A 9 8.64 1.47 11.47
C GLU A 9 9.67 0.50 12.01
N THR A 10 9.86 -0.61 11.29
CA THR A 10 11.00 -1.51 11.50
C THR A 10 11.63 -1.76 10.14
N SER A 11 12.72 -2.50 10.13
CA SER A 11 13.35 -2.87 8.86
C SER A 11 12.49 -3.83 8.05
N ASP A 12 11.56 -4.53 8.68
CA ASP A 12 10.75 -5.56 8.03
C ASP A 12 9.36 -5.07 7.67
N PHE A 13 8.81 -4.13 8.42
CA PHE A 13 7.46 -3.65 8.15
C PHE A 13 7.26 -2.26 8.74
N ALA A 14 6.15 -1.65 8.38
CA ALA A 14 5.74 -0.37 8.94
C ALA A 14 4.26 -0.43 9.25
N VAL A 15 3.83 0.33 10.25
CA VAL A 15 2.42 0.57 10.52
C VAL A 15 2.17 2.00 10.11
N VAL A 16 1.21 2.19 9.21
CA VAL A 16 0.94 3.52 8.67
C VAL A 16 -0.52 3.86 8.91
N ASN A 17 -0.81 5.13 9.01
CA ASN A 17 -2.16 5.61 9.13
C ASN A 17 -2.66 6.07 7.77
N LYS A 18 -3.70 5.39 7.28
CA LYS A 18 -4.34 5.79 6.04
C LYS A 18 -5.48 6.74 6.36
N PRO A 19 -5.44 7.96 5.86
CA PRO A 19 -6.57 8.87 6.09
C PRO A 19 -7.76 8.48 5.23
N ALA A 20 -8.96 8.86 5.70
CA ALA A 20 -10.17 8.69 4.91
C ALA A 20 -10.08 9.52 3.65
N GLY A 21 -10.62 9.01 2.57
CA GLY A 21 -10.60 9.70 1.29
C GLY A 21 -9.42 9.34 0.41
N LEU A 22 -8.51 8.53 0.91
CA LEU A 22 -7.34 8.10 0.15
C LEU A 22 -7.49 6.64 -0.24
N LEU A 23 -7.32 6.34 -1.52
CA LEU A 23 -7.33 4.95 -2.00
C LEU A 23 -6.17 4.17 -1.37
N THR A 24 -6.40 2.90 -1.08
CA THR A 24 -5.30 2.03 -0.66
C THR A 24 -4.38 1.77 -1.85
N HIS A 25 -4.96 1.34 -2.96
CA HIS A 25 -4.21 1.15 -4.19
C HIS A 25 -5.15 1.48 -5.33
N HIS A 26 -4.56 1.69 -6.51
CA HIS A 26 -5.37 2.00 -7.67
C HIS A 26 -6.29 0.84 -8.01
N THR A 27 -7.51 1.15 -8.37
CA THR A 27 -8.50 0.14 -8.68
C THR A 27 -8.37 -0.38 -10.10
N HIS A 28 -7.64 0.35 -10.92
CA HIS A 28 -7.40 -0.06 -12.31
C HIS A 28 -5.93 -0.38 -12.47
N PHE A 29 -5.68 -1.41 -13.27
CA PHE A 29 -4.32 -1.78 -13.60
C PHE A 29 -3.84 -0.91 -14.76
N TRP A 30 -2.66 -0.34 -14.61
CA TRP A 30 -2.03 0.46 -15.67
C TRP A 30 -0.79 -0.26 -16.13
N ALA A 31 -0.64 -0.38 -17.43
CA ALA A 31 0.61 -0.90 -17.97
C ALA A 31 1.72 0.09 -17.64
N ALA A 32 2.95 -0.42 -17.63
CA ALA A 32 4.09 0.43 -17.30
C ALA A 32 4.11 1.66 -18.22
N GLY A 33 4.18 2.81 -17.60
CA GLY A 33 4.22 4.06 -18.33
C GLY A 33 2.89 4.66 -18.72
N GLU A 34 1.81 3.92 -18.48
CA GLU A 34 0.48 4.44 -18.82
C GLU A 34 -0.05 5.34 -17.73
N ARG A 35 -0.83 6.31 -18.17
CA ARG A 35 -1.54 7.20 -17.28
C ARG A 35 -2.94 7.37 -17.82
N ARG A 36 -3.83 7.90 -17.00
CA ARG A 36 -5.17 8.20 -17.47
C ARG A 36 -5.10 9.18 -18.62
N HIS A 37 -5.94 8.94 -19.59
CA HIS A 37 -5.98 9.80 -20.77
C HIS A 37 -6.38 11.22 -20.44
N SER A 38 -7.23 11.35 -19.45
CA SER A 38 -7.70 12.67 -19.04
C SER A 38 -6.64 13.46 -18.30
N GLY A 39 -5.51 12.86 -18.03
CA GLY A 39 -4.49 13.47 -17.22
C GLY A 39 -4.79 13.40 -15.73
N GLU A 40 -5.87 12.77 -15.38
CA GLU A 40 -6.25 12.64 -13.99
C GLU A 40 -5.42 11.56 -13.31
N PHE A 41 -5.05 11.85 -12.10
CA PHE A 41 -4.31 10.91 -11.29
C PHE A 41 -4.81 11.02 -9.86
N GLU A 42 -5.45 9.96 -9.39
CA GLU A 42 -5.90 9.94 -8.01
C GLU A 42 -4.83 9.24 -7.18
N PRO A 43 -4.18 9.97 -6.28
CA PRO A 43 -3.14 9.35 -5.46
C PRO A 43 -3.71 8.24 -4.60
N SER A 44 -2.85 7.29 -4.28
CA SER A 44 -3.23 6.18 -3.41
C SER A 44 -2.17 6.00 -2.35
N LEU A 45 -2.50 5.21 -1.33
CA LEU A 45 -1.55 4.90 -0.30
C LEU A 45 -0.30 4.22 -0.89
N THR A 46 -0.48 3.38 -1.91
CA THR A 46 0.66 2.70 -2.51
C THR A 46 1.61 3.66 -3.21
N ASP A 47 1.12 4.79 -3.71
CA ASP A 47 2.01 5.80 -4.28
C ASP A 47 2.92 6.35 -3.20
N TRP A 48 2.36 6.65 -2.04
CA TRP A 48 3.11 7.14 -0.91
C TRP A 48 4.09 6.08 -0.38
N ILE A 49 3.64 4.81 -0.35
CA ILE A 49 4.49 3.71 0.11
C ILE A 49 5.71 3.57 -0.77
N LEU A 50 5.54 3.61 -2.08
CA LEU A 50 6.66 3.47 -3.01
C LEU A 50 7.67 4.61 -2.83
N GLU A 51 7.19 5.79 -2.53
CA GLU A 51 8.05 6.94 -2.34
C GLU A 51 8.82 6.83 -1.03
N LYS A 52 8.13 6.45 0.05
CA LYS A 52 8.74 6.39 1.36
C LYS A 52 9.54 5.11 1.59
N TYR A 53 9.07 4.00 1.02
CA TYR A 53 9.71 2.69 1.17
C TYR A 53 9.94 2.09 -0.20
N PRO A 54 10.92 2.60 -0.94
CA PRO A 54 11.14 2.14 -2.32
C PRO A 54 11.48 0.65 -2.43
N GLU A 55 11.96 0.05 -1.35
CA GLU A 55 12.24 -1.39 -1.36
C GLU A 55 10.97 -2.21 -1.58
N THR A 56 9.78 -1.64 -1.34
CA THR A 56 8.53 -2.38 -1.49
C THR A 56 8.17 -2.65 -2.94
N LYS A 57 8.87 -2.04 -3.87
CA LYS A 57 8.54 -2.22 -5.28
C LYS A 57 8.68 -3.67 -5.75
N ILE A 58 9.36 -4.50 -4.97
CA ILE A 58 9.51 -5.94 -5.27
C ILE A 58 8.84 -6.82 -4.24
N VAL A 59 8.02 -6.24 -3.37
CA VAL A 59 7.39 -6.96 -2.27
C VAL A 59 5.90 -7.09 -2.54
N GLY A 60 5.40 -8.32 -2.56
CA GLY A 60 3.97 -8.57 -2.68
C GLY A 60 3.64 -9.50 -3.84
N ASP A 61 2.36 -9.84 -3.94
CA ASP A 61 1.87 -10.68 -5.03
C ASP A 61 1.83 -9.90 -6.35
N LEU A 62 1.44 -8.64 -6.26
CA LEU A 62 1.39 -7.75 -7.40
C LEU A 62 2.09 -6.46 -7.01
N PRO A 63 3.43 -6.52 -6.86
CA PRO A 63 4.13 -5.38 -6.30
C PRO A 63 4.04 -4.12 -7.15
N GLU A 64 3.76 -4.27 -8.43
CA GLU A 64 3.61 -3.11 -9.31
C GLU A 64 2.40 -2.26 -8.94
N SER A 65 1.33 -2.90 -8.46
CA SER A 65 0.12 -2.19 -8.10
C SER A 65 -0.15 -2.19 -6.60
N ARG A 66 0.42 -3.14 -5.88
CA ARG A 66 0.18 -3.29 -4.45
C ARG A 66 1.47 -3.55 -3.68
N PRO A 67 2.41 -2.62 -3.73
CA PRO A 67 3.70 -2.84 -3.05
C PRO A 67 3.51 -2.95 -1.54
N GLY A 68 3.94 -4.08 -0.98
CA GLY A 68 3.91 -4.29 0.46
C GLY A 68 2.54 -4.40 1.09
N ILE A 69 1.48 -4.46 0.30
CA ILE A 69 0.11 -4.47 0.82
C ILE A 69 -0.30 -5.88 1.21
N VAL A 70 -0.61 -6.09 2.47
CA VAL A 70 -1.07 -7.37 2.99
C VAL A 70 -2.56 -7.36 3.34
N HIS A 71 -3.15 -6.18 3.42
CA HIS A 71 -4.58 -5.99 3.61
C HIS A 71 -4.93 -4.59 3.14
N ARG A 72 -6.21 -4.27 3.10
CA ARG A 72 -6.59 -2.95 2.60
C ARG A 72 -7.79 -2.41 3.37
N LEU A 73 -7.93 -1.11 3.30
CA LEU A 73 -9.10 -0.39 3.79
C LEU A 73 -9.76 0.29 2.61
N ASP A 74 -11.07 0.46 2.70
CA ASP A 74 -11.81 1.18 1.67
C ASP A 74 -11.34 2.63 1.59
N LYS A 75 -11.60 3.26 0.45
CA LYS A 75 -11.18 4.63 0.22
C LYS A 75 -11.57 5.56 1.36
N ASP A 76 -12.81 5.48 1.80
CA ASP A 76 -13.35 6.40 2.79
C ASP A 76 -13.14 5.94 4.23
N THR A 77 -12.42 4.85 4.42
CA THR A 77 -12.13 4.33 5.74
C THR A 77 -10.72 4.75 6.14
N SER A 78 -10.59 5.30 7.34
CA SER A 78 -9.27 5.62 7.89
C SER A 78 -8.85 4.53 8.85
N GLY A 79 -7.56 4.46 9.12
CA GLY A 79 -7.07 3.53 10.12
C GLY A 79 -5.65 3.08 9.86
N ALA A 80 -5.17 2.26 10.78
CA ALA A 80 -3.82 1.73 10.72
C ALA A 80 -3.75 0.59 9.73
N MET A 81 -2.70 0.57 8.94
CA MET A 81 -2.43 -0.51 8.00
C MET A 81 -0.99 -0.95 8.16
N ILE A 82 -0.77 -2.24 7.94
CA ILE A 82 0.59 -2.80 7.95
C ILE A 82 1.10 -2.83 6.53
N VAL A 83 2.32 -2.35 6.36
CA VAL A 83 3.03 -2.39 5.08
C VAL A 83 4.24 -3.28 5.25
N ALA A 84 4.31 -4.36 4.48
CA ALA A 84 5.48 -5.24 4.53
C ALA A 84 6.61 -4.62 3.73
N ARG A 85 7.79 -4.55 4.32
CA ARG A 85 8.95 -3.98 3.67
C ARG A 85 9.91 -5.04 3.14
N THR A 86 9.71 -6.30 3.56
CA THR A 86 10.50 -7.42 3.08
C THR A 86 9.56 -8.53 2.64
N ARG A 87 10.06 -9.41 1.81
CA ARG A 87 9.26 -10.54 1.35
C ARG A 87 8.89 -11.47 2.50
N GLY A 88 9.80 -11.66 3.44
CA GLY A 88 9.50 -12.49 4.60
C GLY A 88 8.36 -11.94 5.42
N ALA A 89 8.38 -10.63 5.66
CA ALA A 89 7.30 -9.99 6.39
C ALA A 89 5.99 -10.07 5.61
N PHE A 90 6.06 -9.90 4.29
CA PHE A 90 4.87 -9.99 3.46
C PHE A 90 4.21 -11.36 3.61
N VAL A 91 4.98 -12.43 3.49
CA VAL A 91 4.45 -13.78 3.62
C VAL A 91 3.84 -13.99 4.99
N TYR A 92 4.54 -13.55 6.02
CA TYR A 92 4.08 -13.71 7.39
C TYR A 92 2.73 -13.00 7.63
N PHE A 93 2.65 -11.72 7.28
CA PHE A 93 1.43 -10.97 7.54
C PHE A 93 0.29 -11.39 6.63
N LYS A 94 0.60 -11.74 5.39
CA LYS A 94 -0.43 -12.21 4.47
C LYS A 94 -1.11 -13.44 5.04
N LYS A 95 -0.32 -14.35 5.58
CA LYS A 95 -0.84 -15.56 6.20
C LYS A 95 -1.68 -15.23 7.43
N LEU A 96 -1.20 -14.31 8.25
CA LEU A 96 -1.96 -13.91 9.43
C LEU A 96 -3.34 -13.38 9.08
N PHE A 97 -3.39 -12.49 8.11
CA PHE A 97 -4.67 -11.91 7.71
C PHE A 97 -5.58 -12.92 7.06
N LYS A 98 -5.01 -13.85 6.32
CA LYS A 98 -5.80 -14.89 5.67
C LYS A 98 -6.45 -15.80 6.70
N GLU A 99 -5.74 -16.10 7.78
CA GLU A 99 -6.25 -16.99 8.82
C GLU A 99 -7.14 -16.28 9.84
N GLN A 100 -7.18 -14.97 9.78
CA GLN A 100 -7.99 -14.18 10.68
C GLN A 100 -9.47 -14.36 10.38
N LYS A 101 -10.27 -14.52 11.39
CA LYS A 101 -11.71 -14.63 11.25
C LYS A 101 -12.41 -13.35 11.62
#